data_12b5854caf239575a39ce98e0ffbb20e
#
_entry.id   12b5854caf239575a39ce98e0ffbb20e
#
_cell.length_a   1.000
_cell.length_b   1.000
_cell.length_c   1.000
_cell.angle_alpha   90.00
_cell.angle_beta   90.00
_cell.angle_gamma   90.00
#
_symmetry.space_group_name_H-M   'P 1'
#
loop_
_entity.id
_entity.type
_entity.pdbx_description
1 polymer ?
#
loop_
_entity_poly.entity_id
_entity_poly.type
_entity_poly.pdbx_seq_one_letter_code
_entity_poly.pdbx_strand_id
1 'polypeptide(L)'
;FQVATKIGAQLETSVHTGTIDLDADTYGVSDIGTITITDADWNQDSALRDTYTNSSTTFQLTISTTSGSTTTSQKPFSSTTLTAIETGPSTGVFVATFLVPDFKGADMEVEYFEAKDAASTTSSFYDTATITSNTGSVTLDRNVYPVPFTAGDLAEGDGDLGSSGSGTGANNEPG
;
A
#
# COMPACT_ATOMS: atom_id res chain seq x y z
N PHE A 1 8.81 56.23 39.93
CA PHE A 1 8.10 54.96 40.18
C PHE A 1 7.74 54.38 38.82
N GLN A 2 8.47 53.36 38.39
CA GLN A 2 8.11 52.62 37.14
C GLN A 2 7.16 51.50 37.52
N VAL A 3 5.91 51.62 37.11
CA VAL A 3 4.97 50.52 37.19
C VAL A 3 5.25 49.60 35.99
N ALA A 4 5.90 48.50 36.22
CA ALA A 4 5.96 47.43 35.24
C ALA A 4 4.56 46.83 35.08
N THR A 5 3.83 47.26 34.08
CA THR A 5 2.61 46.59 33.66
C THR A 5 3.02 45.26 33.01
N LYS A 6 2.92 44.16 33.74
CA LYS A 6 2.93 42.85 33.13
C LYS A 6 1.70 42.75 32.25
N ILE A 7 1.85 43.01 30.98
CA ILE A 7 0.88 42.57 29.97
C ILE A 7 1.11 41.06 29.82
N GLY A 8 0.44 40.27 30.62
CA GLY A 8 0.28 38.87 30.35
C GLY A 8 -0.69 38.77 29.16
N ALA A 9 -0.18 38.90 27.96
CA ALA A 9 -0.87 38.36 26.83
C ALA A 9 -0.82 36.85 27.05
N GLN A 10 -1.93 36.28 27.50
CA GLN A 10 -2.18 34.87 27.35
C GLN A 10 -2.33 34.68 25.85
N LEU A 11 -1.28 34.20 25.22
CA LEU A 11 -1.36 33.73 23.85
C LEU A 11 -2.23 32.49 23.92
N GLU A 12 -3.51 32.65 23.64
CA GLU A 12 -4.35 31.53 23.36
C GLU A 12 -3.85 30.96 22.04
N THR A 13 -3.07 29.88 22.11
CA THR A 13 -2.77 29.08 20.94
C THR A 13 -4.10 28.48 20.50
N SER A 14 -4.64 29.00 19.40
CA SER A 14 -5.78 28.37 18.76
C SER A 14 -5.36 26.96 18.36
N VAL A 15 -6.05 25.96 18.85
CA VAL A 15 -5.85 24.57 18.47
C VAL A 15 -6.62 24.35 17.17
N HIS A 16 -5.96 23.80 16.17
CA HIS A 16 -6.54 23.50 14.86
C HIS A 16 -6.78 22.01 14.74
N THR A 17 -7.69 21.63 13.89
CA THR A 17 -7.90 20.23 13.52
C THR A 17 -7.10 19.95 12.26
N GLY A 18 -6.21 18.97 12.32
CA GLY A 18 -5.41 18.54 11.18
C GLY A 18 -6.18 17.64 10.20
N THR A 19 -5.63 17.44 9.03
CA THR A 19 -6.10 16.47 8.01
C THR A 19 -4.93 15.67 7.46
N ILE A 20 -5.23 14.50 6.91
CA ILE A 20 -4.27 13.67 6.18
C ILE A 20 -4.90 13.19 4.89
N ASP A 21 -4.15 13.26 3.79
CA ASP A 21 -4.61 12.89 2.46
C ASP A 21 -3.48 12.17 1.70
N LEU A 22 -3.85 11.16 0.93
CA LEU A 22 -3.02 10.55 -0.11
C LEU A 22 -3.26 11.25 -1.45
N ASP A 23 -2.23 11.35 -2.29
CA ASP A 23 -2.34 12.00 -3.60
C ASP A 23 -3.12 11.18 -4.65
N ALA A 24 -3.50 9.93 -4.33
CA ALA A 24 -4.31 9.08 -5.19
C ALA A 24 -5.06 7.99 -4.40
N ASP A 25 -6.23 7.56 -4.91
CA ASP A 25 -7.03 6.46 -4.36
C ASP A 25 -6.50 5.08 -4.77
N THR A 26 -5.63 5.03 -5.79
CA THR A 26 -5.04 3.79 -6.31
C THR A 26 -3.60 4.00 -6.75
N TYR A 27 -2.73 3.04 -6.43
CA TYR A 27 -1.32 3.05 -6.80
C TYR A 27 -0.93 1.77 -7.53
N GLY A 28 0.01 1.88 -8.45
CA GLY A 28 0.76 0.73 -8.95
C GLY A 28 1.91 0.35 -8.02
N VAL A 29 2.36 -0.90 -8.13
CA VAL A 29 3.60 -1.32 -7.46
C VAL A 29 4.79 -0.49 -7.97
N SER A 30 5.61 -0.03 -7.05
CA SER A 30 6.76 0.86 -7.30
C SER A 30 6.40 2.29 -7.74
N ASP A 31 5.15 2.70 -7.67
CA ASP A 31 4.79 4.10 -7.77
C ASP A 31 5.34 4.89 -6.56
N ILE A 32 5.48 6.18 -6.72
CA ILE A 32 5.79 7.08 -5.61
C ILE A 32 4.47 7.71 -5.17
N GLY A 33 4.06 7.39 -3.95
CA GLY A 33 2.92 8.02 -3.30
C GLY A 33 3.34 9.20 -2.44
N THR A 34 2.41 10.11 -2.24
CA THR A 34 2.60 11.32 -1.43
C THR A 34 1.52 11.39 -0.35
N ILE A 35 1.96 11.57 0.89
CA ILE A 35 1.10 11.85 2.04
C ILE A 35 1.17 13.35 2.29
N THR A 36 0.03 14.02 2.34
CA THR A 36 -0.08 15.43 2.73
C THR A 36 -0.78 15.51 4.07
N ILE A 37 -0.15 16.16 5.05
CA ILE A 37 -0.73 16.46 6.36
C ILE A 37 -0.86 17.96 6.45
N THR A 38 -2.05 18.44 6.78
CA THR A 38 -2.28 19.87 7.01
C THR A 38 -2.66 20.06 8.47
N ASP A 39 -1.77 20.69 9.22
CA ASP A 39 -1.97 21.02 10.63
C ASP A 39 -1.14 22.24 11.00
N ALA A 40 -1.81 23.33 11.38
CA ALA A 40 -1.15 24.54 11.80
C ALA A 40 -0.46 24.40 13.16
N ASP A 41 -0.89 23.45 13.99
CA ASP A 41 -0.30 23.22 15.32
C ASP A 41 1.06 22.51 15.23
N TRP A 42 1.35 21.87 14.11
CA TRP A 42 2.64 21.27 13.80
C TRP A 42 3.70 22.30 13.36
N ASN A 43 3.29 23.49 12.97
CA ASN A 43 4.21 24.59 12.67
C ASN A 43 4.74 25.20 13.98
N GLN A 44 5.92 24.75 14.41
CA GLN A 44 6.55 25.21 15.65
C GLN A 44 7.51 26.37 15.43
N ASP A 45 8.16 26.44 14.28
CA ASP A 45 9.12 27.49 13.93
C ASP A 45 8.73 28.17 12.60
N SER A 46 8.16 29.36 12.69
CA SER A 46 7.74 30.13 11.52
C SER A 46 8.90 30.64 10.63
N ALA A 47 10.14 30.42 11.01
CA ALA A 47 11.32 30.83 10.25
C ALA A 47 11.99 29.64 9.50
N LEU A 48 11.73 28.42 9.94
CA LEU A 48 12.30 27.19 9.40
C LEU A 48 11.17 26.22 9.02
N ARG A 49 11.49 25.23 8.21
CA ARG A 49 10.58 24.14 7.92
C ARG A 49 10.65 23.10 9.02
N ASP A 50 9.54 22.84 9.64
CA ASP A 50 9.42 21.77 10.62
C ASP A 50 9.40 20.40 9.96
N THR A 51 9.83 19.37 10.69
CA THR A 51 9.88 17.99 10.20
C THR A 51 9.39 17.01 11.24
N TYR A 52 8.58 16.03 10.81
CA TYR A 52 8.06 14.98 11.67
C TYR A 52 8.31 13.60 11.07
N THR A 53 8.71 12.65 11.90
CA THR A 53 8.89 11.27 11.50
C THR A 53 7.65 10.45 11.85
N ASN A 54 7.36 9.43 11.06
CA ASN A 54 6.25 8.52 11.30
C ASN A 54 6.42 7.77 12.64
N SER A 55 5.35 7.76 13.42
CA SER A 55 5.28 7.07 14.72
C SER A 55 3.83 6.87 15.15
N SER A 56 3.61 6.15 16.25
CA SER A 56 2.28 5.99 16.85
C SER A 56 1.69 7.27 17.46
N THR A 57 2.40 8.37 17.41
CA THR A 57 1.97 9.67 17.96
C THR A 57 2.01 10.80 16.94
N THR A 58 2.38 10.52 15.70
CA THR A 58 2.43 11.49 14.61
C THR A 58 1.56 11.03 13.45
N PHE A 59 2.10 10.22 12.55
CA PHE A 59 1.36 9.60 11.46
C PHE A 59 1.91 8.20 11.15
N GLN A 60 1.09 7.36 10.57
CA GLN A 60 1.49 6.00 10.17
C GLN A 60 0.93 5.67 8.79
N LEU A 61 1.64 4.81 8.06
CA LEU A 61 1.13 4.14 6.87
C LEU A 61 1.05 2.64 7.16
N THR A 62 -0.11 2.06 6.95
CA THR A 62 -0.39 0.64 7.15
C THR A 62 -0.85 0.02 5.84
N ILE A 63 -0.37 -1.19 5.54
CA ILE A 63 -0.84 -1.98 4.40
C ILE A 63 -1.48 -3.24 4.93
N SER A 64 -2.70 -3.49 4.49
CA SER A 64 -3.50 -4.64 4.88
C SER A 64 -3.74 -5.55 3.68
N THR A 65 -3.37 -6.82 3.81
CA THR A 65 -3.67 -7.85 2.81
C THR A 65 -4.75 -8.77 3.36
N THR A 66 -5.77 -9.02 2.56
CA THR A 66 -6.85 -9.95 2.92
C THR A 66 -6.74 -11.20 2.05
N SER A 67 -6.61 -12.37 2.69
CA SER A 67 -6.66 -13.68 2.03
C SER A 67 -7.81 -14.49 2.61
N GLY A 68 -8.88 -14.65 1.85
CA GLY A 68 -10.11 -15.27 2.34
C GLY A 68 -10.75 -14.43 3.45
N SER A 69 -10.88 -15.02 4.66
CA SER A 69 -11.42 -14.32 5.84
C SER A 69 -10.34 -13.73 6.76
N THR A 70 -9.08 -13.86 6.41
CA THR A 70 -7.96 -13.40 7.24
C THR A 70 -7.37 -12.12 6.67
N THR A 71 -7.38 -11.05 7.46
CA THR A 71 -6.72 -9.79 7.15
C THR A 71 -5.41 -9.71 7.92
N THR A 72 -4.31 -9.50 7.21
CA THR A 72 -3.00 -9.29 7.81
C THR A 72 -2.57 -7.85 7.57
N SER A 73 -2.40 -7.10 8.63
CA SER A 73 -1.88 -5.73 8.56
C SER A 73 -0.36 -5.76 8.66
N GLN A 74 0.30 -5.13 7.71
CA GLN A 74 1.74 -4.94 7.72
C GLN A 74 2.03 -3.45 7.83
N LYS A 75 2.98 -3.12 8.67
CA LYS A 75 3.56 -1.77 8.71
C LYS A 75 4.85 -1.81 7.89
N PRO A 76 4.80 -1.63 6.57
CA PRO A 76 5.96 -1.82 5.69
C PRO A 76 7.09 -0.82 6.00
N PHE A 77 6.77 0.24 6.73
CA PHE A 77 7.70 1.27 7.13
C PHE A 77 8.15 1.15 8.58
N SER A 78 7.93 0.01 9.24
CA SER A 78 8.55 -0.25 10.55
C SER A 78 10.09 -0.27 10.49
N SER A 79 10.66 -0.53 9.31
CA SER A 79 12.10 -0.47 9.02
C SER A 79 12.53 0.75 8.22
N THR A 80 11.58 1.51 7.64
CA THR A 80 11.86 2.70 6.84
C THR A 80 11.21 3.90 7.50
N THR A 81 12.01 4.89 7.83
CA THR A 81 11.49 6.13 8.41
C THR A 81 10.91 7.00 7.31
N LEU A 82 9.62 7.30 7.40
CA LEU A 82 8.99 8.35 6.61
C LEU A 82 9.16 9.67 7.34
N THR A 83 9.51 10.71 6.60
CA THR A 83 9.66 12.05 7.14
C THR A 83 8.72 12.99 6.39
N ALA A 84 7.79 13.57 7.12
CA ALA A 84 6.96 14.67 6.63
C ALA A 84 7.72 15.98 6.84
N ILE A 85 7.90 16.73 5.77
CA ILE A 85 8.63 18.00 5.76
C ILE A 85 7.66 19.10 5.38
N GLU A 86 7.66 20.18 6.13
CA GLU A 86 6.83 21.34 5.84
C GLU A 86 7.16 21.93 4.46
N THR A 87 6.14 22.30 3.69
CA THR A 87 6.30 22.79 2.31
C THR A 87 6.96 24.16 2.24
N GLY A 88 6.87 24.95 3.28
CA GLY A 88 7.53 26.24 3.44
C GLY A 88 7.53 26.65 4.91
N PRO A 89 8.32 27.64 5.33
CA PRO A 89 8.24 28.15 6.68
C PRO A 89 6.82 28.64 6.97
N SER A 90 6.22 28.20 8.06
CA SER A 90 4.91 28.67 8.52
C SER A 90 3.74 28.39 7.56
N THR A 91 3.75 27.25 6.87
CA THR A 91 2.62 26.83 6.01
C THR A 91 1.64 25.92 6.75
N GLY A 92 2.10 25.18 7.76
CA GLY A 92 1.32 24.13 8.41
C GLY A 92 0.94 22.99 7.47
N VAL A 93 1.60 22.85 6.31
CA VAL A 93 1.39 21.81 5.32
C VAL A 93 2.65 20.98 5.19
N PHE A 94 2.55 19.71 5.50
CA PHE A 94 3.66 18.76 5.54
C PHE A 94 3.49 17.67 4.49
N VAL A 95 4.57 17.29 3.83
CA VAL A 95 4.57 16.30 2.77
C VAL A 95 5.59 15.21 3.07
N ALA A 96 5.16 13.96 2.99
CA ALA A 96 6.01 12.79 3.03
C ALA A 96 5.82 11.98 1.75
N THR A 97 6.91 11.45 1.18
CA THR A 97 6.86 10.58 0.00
C THR A 97 7.26 9.16 0.38
N PHE A 98 6.66 8.18 -0.27
CA PHE A 98 6.97 6.77 -0.07
C PHE A 98 6.94 6.01 -1.40
N LEU A 99 7.70 4.92 -1.46
CA LEU A 99 7.64 3.99 -2.58
C LEU A 99 6.59 2.92 -2.27
N VAL A 100 5.64 2.73 -3.18
CA VAL A 100 4.59 1.72 -3.03
C VAL A 100 5.20 0.32 -3.11
N PRO A 101 5.09 -0.50 -2.06
CA PRO A 101 5.68 -1.84 -2.04
C PRO A 101 4.87 -2.84 -2.87
N ASP A 102 5.47 -4.00 -3.17
CA ASP A 102 4.82 -5.07 -3.94
C ASP A 102 3.83 -5.88 -3.10
N PHE A 103 2.69 -5.27 -2.78
CA PHE A 103 1.54 -5.91 -2.14
C PHE A 103 0.30 -5.76 -3.01
N LYS A 104 0.31 -6.39 -4.18
CA LYS A 104 -0.77 -6.30 -5.16
C LYS A 104 -2.13 -6.69 -4.57
N GLY A 105 -3.11 -5.83 -4.75
CA GLY A 105 -4.47 -6.02 -4.23
C GLY A 105 -4.61 -5.75 -2.72
N ALA A 106 -3.59 -5.15 -2.10
CA ALA A 106 -3.68 -4.73 -0.71
C ALA A 106 -4.33 -3.35 -0.59
N ASP A 107 -4.94 -3.11 0.57
CA ASP A 107 -5.41 -1.79 0.96
C ASP A 107 -4.32 -1.08 1.76
N MET A 108 -4.15 0.21 1.48
CA MET A 108 -3.29 1.12 2.23
C MET A 108 -4.16 2.06 3.04
N GLU A 109 -3.72 2.38 4.24
CA GLU A 109 -4.32 3.36 5.12
C GLU A 109 -3.24 4.24 5.71
N VAL A 110 -3.41 5.54 5.61
CA VAL A 110 -2.63 6.51 6.36
C VAL A 110 -3.46 7.02 7.53
N GLU A 111 -2.84 7.11 8.68
CA GLU A 111 -3.44 7.59 9.91
C GLU A 111 -2.62 8.77 10.44
N TYR A 112 -3.29 9.85 10.76
CA TYR A 112 -2.72 11.01 11.44
C TYR A 112 -3.25 11.06 12.87
N PHE A 113 -2.34 11.17 13.84
CA PHE A 113 -2.66 11.27 15.26
C PHE A 113 -2.68 12.73 15.69
N GLU A 114 -3.87 13.26 15.82
CA GLU A 114 -4.10 14.58 16.37
C GLU A 114 -4.08 14.53 17.90
N ALA A 115 -3.06 15.10 18.50
CA ALA A 115 -2.92 15.11 19.95
C ALA A 115 -3.96 16.00 20.61
N LYS A 116 -4.38 17.06 19.93
CA LYS A 116 -5.33 18.02 20.43
C LYS A 116 -6.00 18.78 19.28
N ASP A 117 -7.18 18.36 18.91
CA ASP A 117 -7.98 19.00 17.88
C ASP A 117 -8.61 20.33 18.35
N ALA A 118 -9.32 21.03 17.46
CA ALA A 118 -10.00 22.27 17.76
C ALA A 118 -11.01 22.18 18.93
N ALA A 119 -11.49 20.98 19.25
CA ALA A 119 -12.32 20.71 20.42
C ALA A 119 -11.49 20.37 21.68
N SER A 120 -10.17 20.42 21.61
CA SER A 120 -9.21 20.02 22.65
C SER A 120 -9.30 18.54 23.04
N THR A 121 -9.69 17.69 22.08
CA THR A 121 -9.74 16.24 22.22
C THR A 121 -8.69 15.56 21.33
N THR A 122 -8.25 14.36 21.73
CA THR A 122 -7.39 13.53 20.89
C THR A 122 -8.25 12.86 19.82
N SER A 123 -7.83 12.95 18.58
CA SER A 123 -8.55 12.39 17.43
C SER A 123 -7.57 11.69 16.48
N SER A 124 -8.07 10.79 15.64
CA SER A 124 -7.31 10.20 14.53
C SER A 124 -8.08 10.45 13.24
N PHE A 125 -7.34 10.81 12.20
CA PHE A 125 -7.85 11.01 10.86
C PHE A 125 -7.21 10.03 9.92
N TYR A 126 -7.95 9.59 8.90
CA TYR A 126 -7.53 8.52 8.01
C TYR A 126 -7.81 8.89 6.56
N ASP A 127 -6.96 8.38 5.69
CA ASP A 127 -7.23 8.28 4.27
C ASP A 127 -6.77 6.93 3.74
N THR A 128 -7.37 6.43 2.66
CA THR A 128 -7.17 5.07 2.18
C THR A 128 -6.94 5.02 0.68
N ALA A 129 -6.15 4.05 0.25
CA ALA A 129 -5.91 3.77 -1.16
C ALA A 129 -5.74 2.26 -1.37
N THR A 130 -5.81 1.81 -2.63
CA THR A 130 -5.63 0.41 -2.99
C THR A 130 -4.40 0.24 -3.88
N ILE A 131 -3.59 -0.80 -3.64
CA ILE A 131 -2.51 -1.18 -4.55
C ILE A 131 -3.08 -2.05 -5.65
N THR A 132 -2.99 -1.59 -6.90
CA THR A 132 -3.58 -2.29 -8.05
C THR A 132 -2.98 -3.67 -8.25
N SER A 133 -3.85 -4.62 -8.59
CA SER A 133 -3.47 -5.96 -9.02
C SER A 133 -3.79 -6.10 -10.51
N ASN A 134 -2.76 -6.34 -11.33
CA ASN A 134 -2.97 -6.65 -12.72
C ASN A 134 -3.38 -8.13 -12.83
N THR A 135 -4.64 -8.39 -13.11
CA THR A 135 -5.11 -9.73 -13.46
C THR A 135 -4.91 -9.96 -14.94
N GLY A 136 -4.03 -10.92 -15.28
CA GLY A 136 -3.93 -11.43 -16.64
C GLY A 136 -5.09 -12.38 -16.92
N SER A 137 -5.63 -12.35 -18.15
CA SER A 137 -6.56 -13.35 -18.63
C SER A 137 -5.92 -14.17 -19.75
N VAL A 138 -6.12 -15.48 -19.71
CA VAL A 138 -5.74 -16.38 -20.80
C VAL A 138 -7.01 -16.91 -21.43
N THR A 139 -7.16 -16.68 -22.71
CA THR A 139 -8.29 -17.20 -23.47
C THR A 139 -7.74 -18.14 -24.53
N LEU A 140 -8.28 -19.36 -24.58
CA LEU A 140 -7.98 -20.28 -25.66
C LEU A 140 -8.73 -19.81 -26.92
N ASP A 141 -8.07 -19.83 -28.05
CA ASP A 141 -8.66 -19.46 -29.36
C ASP A 141 -9.62 -20.52 -29.88
N ARG A 142 -9.61 -21.73 -29.27
CA ARG A 142 -10.48 -22.87 -29.62
C ARG A 142 -10.90 -23.59 -28.37
N ASN A 143 -12.08 -24.19 -28.43
CA ASN A 143 -12.61 -25.06 -27.38
C ASN A 143 -12.02 -26.48 -27.44
N VAL A 144 -11.46 -26.85 -28.59
CA VAL A 144 -10.89 -28.17 -28.82
C VAL A 144 -9.57 -28.03 -29.59
N TYR A 145 -8.53 -28.60 -29.06
CA TYR A 145 -7.23 -28.68 -29.72
C TYR A 145 -6.96 -30.11 -30.14
N PRO A 146 -6.45 -30.33 -31.34
CA PRO A 146 -6.01 -31.65 -31.72
C PRO A 146 -4.81 -32.05 -30.86
N VAL A 147 -4.89 -33.19 -30.22
CA VAL A 147 -3.78 -33.78 -29.52
C VAL A 147 -2.83 -34.37 -30.56
N PRO A 148 -1.57 -33.96 -30.64
CA PRO A 148 -0.62 -34.64 -31.51
C PRO A 148 -0.46 -36.05 -31.04
N PHE A 149 -0.67 -37.00 -31.95
CA PHE A 149 -0.40 -38.40 -31.71
C PHE A 149 0.57 -38.91 -32.76
N THR A 150 1.38 -39.83 -32.38
CA THR A 150 2.23 -40.56 -33.33
C THR A 150 1.42 -41.69 -33.96
N ALA A 151 1.56 -41.85 -35.26
CA ALA A 151 0.81 -42.87 -35.97
C ALA A 151 1.05 -44.30 -35.41
N GLY A 152 2.13 -44.49 -34.68
CA GLY A 152 2.42 -45.73 -33.97
C GLY A 152 1.49 -46.02 -32.81
N ASP A 153 0.96 -45.02 -32.15
CA ASP A 153 0.08 -45.22 -30.99
C ASP A 153 -1.30 -45.75 -31.36
N LEU A 154 -1.70 -45.62 -32.61
CA LEU A 154 -2.97 -46.17 -33.14
C LEU A 154 -2.79 -47.52 -33.84
N ALA A 155 -1.56 -47.87 -34.23
CA ALA A 155 -1.31 -49.08 -34.99
C ALA A 155 -1.32 -50.34 -34.13
N GLU A 156 -1.12 -50.18 -32.84
CA GLU A 156 -0.99 -51.36 -31.93
C GLU A 156 -2.33 -51.78 -31.30
N GLY A 157 -3.39 -51.03 -31.47
CA GLY A 157 -4.75 -51.42 -31.10
C GLY A 157 -4.97 -51.81 -29.64
N ASP A 158 -4.05 -51.43 -28.74
CA ASP A 158 -4.11 -51.81 -27.34
C ASP A 158 -4.97 -50.85 -26.48
N GLY A 159 -5.40 -49.75 -27.06
CA GLY A 159 -6.30 -48.80 -26.37
C GLY A 159 -5.70 -48.11 -25.14
N ASP A 160 -4.42 -48.25 -24.87
CA ASP A 160 -3.76 -47.71 -23.70
C ASP A 160 -3.14 -46.32 -23.99
N LEU A 161 -4.01 -45.33 -23.92
CA LEU A 161 -3.62 -43.93 -23.98
C LEU A 161 -3.04 -43.51 -22.62
N GLY A 162 -1.78 -43.81 -22.38
CA GLY A 162 -1.09 -43.24 -21.25
C GLY A 162 -0.40 -44.20 -20.30
N SER A 163 -0.32 -45.46 -20.61
CA SER A 163 0.60 -46.37 -19.96
C SER A 163 1.98 -46.24 -20.65
N SER A 164 2.94 -45.68 -19.97
CA SER A 164 4.36 -45.84 -20.31
C SER A 164 4.83 -47.24 -19.98
N GLY A 165 3.99 -48.20 -20.26
CA GLY A 165 4.35 -49.64 -20.15
C GLY A 165 5.38 -49.95 -21.21
N SER A 166 6.50 -50.46 -20.77
CA SER A 166 7.44 -51.16 -21.64
C SER A 166 6.77 -52.30 -22.34
N GLY A 167 6.06 -52.00 -23.40
CA GLY A 167 5.54 -52.99 -24.33
C GLY A 167 6.74 -53.61 -25.03
N THR A 168 7.12 -54.78 -24.62
CA THR A 168 7.89 -55.66 -25.48
C THR A 168 7.02 -56.05 -26.61
N GLY A 169 6.96 -55.18 -27.62
CA GLY A 169 6.29 -55.49 -28.87
C GLY A 169 6.90 -56.78 -29.45
N ALA A 170 6.15 -57.82 -29.36
CA ALA A 170 6.46 -59.00 -30.16
C ALA A 170 6.21 -58.59 -31.60
N ASN A 171 7.26 -58.35 -32.34
CA ASN A 171 7.20 -58.20 -33.79
C ASN A 171 6.66 -59.50 -34.37
N ASN A 172 5.36 -59.54 -34.57
CA ASN A 172 4.76 -60.59 -35.38
C ASN A 172 4.88 -60.12 -36.82
N GLU A 173 6.00 -60.47 -37.44
CA GLU A 173 6.13 -60.41 -38.88
C GLU A 173 5.30 -61.56 -39.45
N PRO A 174 4.36 -61.31 -40.36
CA PRO A 174 3.75 -62.34 -41.16
C PRO A 174 4.74 -62.77 -42.21
N GLY A 175 5.08 -64.04 -42.20
CA GLY A 175 5.83 -64.72 -43.22
C GLY A 175 5.04 -64.85 -44.54
#